data_0be6d0893a883404d5e9bff2b2c722bb
#
_entry.id   0be6d0893a883404d5e9bff2b2c722bb
#
_cell.length_a   1.000
_cell.length_b   1.000
_cell.length_c   1.000
_cell.angle_alpha   90.00
_cell.angle_beta   90.00
_cell.angle_gamma   90.00
#
_symmetry.space_group_name_H-M   'P 1'
#
loop_
_entity.id
_entity.type
_entity.pdbx_description
1 polymer ?
#
loop_
_entity_poly.entity_id
_entity_poly.type
_entity_poly.pdbx_seq_one_letter_code
_entity_poly.pdbx_strand_id
1 'polypeptide(L)'
;MAKRVLLVRGGSLGRNTGLGAAHHNLVDLLESGKVDGWQLAGICEYPLEKTSNPISRIWQRWFAHPKRVAKEINRLVSNNQCDLVHITDQEQGHLMPKNCPVPGIITVHDLFHLFPEHLRFSDEVIAVGDTKPGIVRRRDLQKLKAGINRANHLLCNSKHTLEAAEQHFPTVAASRVPLGIESAKYHPDNNQPIKLDLPDKCNFLVVGSNDPRKRMNFLCKVIAGLPDNICSQIHIHHVGNSSANSGLPAISEMVKLHGLDNWTIHGSSVSDEYLMTLRLKCEALLFPSASEGFGYPPIESMAAGMPVVCANLPSHNELMPNGVCTPPDDETAWTKAITSIVELYHSNRPHTRKPDLELIEHAQNYDNAVFCQKLAESYSSVVT
;
A
#
# COMPACT_ATOMS: atom_id res chain seq x y z
N MET A 1 -32.76 3.60 -9.58
CA MET A 1 -31.69 3.28 -10.59
C MET A 1 -30.35 3.43 -9.89
N ALA A 2 -29.38 2.58 -10.25
CA ALA A 2 -28.02 2.73 -9.71
C ALA A 2 -27.39 4.04 -10.18
N LYS A 3 -26.74 4.77 -9.27
CA LYS A 3 -25.95 5.97 -9.57
C LYS A 3 -24.63 5.57 -10.27
N ARG A 4 -24.02 6.51 -11.00
CA ARG A 4 -22.85 6.24 -11.83
C ARG A 4 -21.67 7.09 -11.44
N VAL A 5 -20.52 6.43 -11.25
CA VAL A 5 -19.26 7.09 -10.90
C VAL A 5 -18.26 7.04 -12.07
N LEU A 6 -17.70 8.20 -12.42
CA LEU A 6 -16.56 8.29 -13.33
C LEU A 6 -15.26 8.20 -12.52
N LEU A 7 -14.46 7.18 -12.76
CA LEU A 7 -13.11 7.11 -12.20
C LEU A 7 -12.15 7.94 -13.04
N VAL A 8 -11.37 8.78 -12.37
CA VAL A 8 -10.38 9.66 -13.00
C VAL A 8 -9.01 9.44 -12.42
N ARG A 9 -8.05 9.27 -13.32
CA ARG A 9 -6.64 9.23 -12.94
C ARG A 9 -5.75 9.81 -14.05
N GLY A 10 -4.45 9.95 -13.77
CA GLY A 10 -3.45 10.38 -14.78
C GLY A 10 -3.04 9.24 -15.69
N GLY A 11 -1.77 8.85 -15.62
CA GLY A 11 -1.28 7.69 -16.36
C GLY A 11 -1.81 6.37 -15.80
N SER A 12 -2.03 5.40 -16.69
CA SER A 12 -2.41 4.03 -16.32
C SER A 12 -1.35 3.38 -15.43
N LEU A 13 -1.77 2.51 -14.52
CA LEU A 13 -0.90 1.76 -13.61
C LEU A 13 -0.97 0.27 -13.90
N GLY A 14 0.17 -0.41 -13.72
CA GLY A 14 0.20 -1.87 -13.65
C GLY A 14 -0.37 -2.39 -12.32
N ARG A 15 -0.98 -3.57 -12.34
CA ARG A 15 -1.55 -4.23 -11.14
C ARG A 15 -0.49 -4.58 -10.07
N ASN A 16 0.78 -4.64 -10.44
CA ASN A 16 1.88 -5.13 -9.58
C ASN A 16 2.44 -4.07 -8.60
N THR A 17 1.78 -2.93 -8.45
CA THR A 17 2.13 -1.91 -7.45
C THR A 17 0.97 -1.74 -6.47
N GLY A 18 1.25 -1.37 -5.21
CA GLY A 18 0.19 -1.18 -4.22
C GLY A 18 -0.89 -0.20 -4.66
N LEU A 19 -0.49 0.92 -5.28
CA LEU A 19 -1.41 1.91 -5.84
C LEU A 19 -2.19 1.36 -7.05
N GLY A 20 -1.52 0.59 -7.92
CA GLY A 20 -2.17 -0.06 -9.05
C GLY A 20 -3.15 -1.15 -8.60
N ALA A 21 -2.79 -1.96 -7.63
CA ALA A 21 -3.67 -2.97 -7.04
C ALA A 21 -4.94 -2.32 -6.48
N ALA A 22 -4.82 -1.23 -5.71
CA ALA A 22 -5.96 -0.49 -5.16
C ALA A 22 -6.87 0.06 -6.26
N HIS A 23 -6.29 0.68 -7.29
CA HIS A 23 -7.06 1.23 -8.41
C HIS A 23 -7.81 0.15 -9.18
N HIS A 24 -7.13 -0.93 -9.56
CA HIS A 24 -7.76 -2.01 -10.33
C HIS A 24 -8.78 -2.80 -9.50
N ASN A 25 -8.55 -2.99 -8.19
CA ASN A 25 -9.54 -3.58 -7.31
C ASN A 25 -10.83 -2.74 -7.28
N LEU A 26 -10.71 -1.41 -7.17
CA LEU A 26 -11.86 -0.51 -7.22
C LEU A 26 -12.62 -0.61 -8.56
N VAL A 27 -11.91 -0.67 -9.69
CA VAL A 27 -12.51 -0.87 -11.02
C VAL A 27 -13.27 -2.19 -11.08
N ASP A 28 -12.61 -3.29 -10.73
CA ASP A 28 -13.19 -4.64 -10.77
C ASP A 28 -14.45 -4.74 -9.89
N LEU A 29 -14.47 -4.10 -8.72
CA LEU A 29 -15.60 -4.07 -7.80
C LEU A 29 -16.79 -3.26 -8.34
N LEU A 30 -16.55 -2.13 -8.98
CA LEU A 30 -17.61 -1.32 -9.61
C LEU A 30 -18.16 -1.98 -10.87
N GLU A 31 -17.30 -2.58 -11.71
CA GLU A 31 -17.72 -3.31 -12.92
C GLU A 31 -18.53 -4.56 -12.60
N SER A 32 -18.16 -5.26 -11.52
CA SER A 32 -18.90 -6.44 -11.07
C SER A 32 -20.17 -6.13 -10.25
N GLY A 33 -20.49 -4.83 -10.03
CA GLY A 33 -21.69 -4.40 -9.31
C GLY A 33 -21.64 -4.71 -7.80
N LYS A 34 -20.45 -4.91 -7.21
CA LYS A 34 -20.28 -5.18 -5.78
C LYS A 34 -20.42 -3.95 -4.88
N VAL A 35 -20.35 -2.74 -5.44
CA VAL A 35 -20.61 -1.48 -4.71
C VAL A 35 -22.08 -1.16 -4.79
N ASP A 36 -22.82 -1.40 -3.71
CA ASP A 36 -24.28 -1.28 -3.71
C ASP A 36 -24.77 0.11 -4.11
N GLY A 37 -25.73 0.14 -5.03
CA GLY A 37 -26.31 1.37 -5.57
C GLY A 37 -25.43 2.13 -6.56
N TRP A 38 -24.21 1.65 -6.87
CA TRP A 38 -23.25 2.33 -7.74
C TRP A 38 -22.75 1.46 -8.90
N GLN A 39 -22.54 2.08 -10.05
CA GLN A 39 -21.98 1.46 -11.25
C GLN A 39 -20.89 2.34 -11.85
N LEU A 40 -19.94 1.72 -12.57
CA LEU A 40 -18.91 2.43 -13.27
C LEU A 40 -19.51 3.16 -14.50
N ALA A 41 -19.35 4.49 -14.58
CA ALA A 41 -19.66 5.28 -15.77
C ALA A 41 -18.57 5.19 -16.84
N GLY A 42 -17.34 4.95 -16.41
CA GLY A 42 -16.15 4.85 -17.24
C GLY A 42 -14.88 5.20 -16.48
N ILE A 43 -13.74 5.08 -17.17
CA ILE A 43 -12.42 5.42 -16.64
C ILE A 43 -11.78 6.47 -17.54
N CYS A 44 -11.34 7.58 -16.96
CA CYS A 44 -10.63 8.63 -17.68
C CYS A 44 -9.15 8.65 -17.29
N GLU A 45 -8.32 7.97 -18.06
CA GLU A 45 -6.87 7.92 -17.90
C GLU A 45 -6.17 8.02 -19.26
N TYR A 46 -4.82 8.06 -19.26
CA TYR A 46 -4.03 7.99 -20.48
C TYR A 46 -2.93 6.92 -20.35
N PRO A 47 -2.53 6.25 -21.46
CA PRO A 47 -1.46 5.28 -21.43
C PRO A 47 -0.14 5.97 -21.08
N LEU A 48 0.68 5.36 -20.22
CA LEU A 48 2.03 5.82 -19.94
C LEU A 48 2.95 5.47 -21.10
N GLU A 49 3.21 6.44 -21.97
CA GLU A 49 4.21 6.30 -23.03
C GLU A 49 5.62 6.33 -22.44
N LYS A 50 6.38 5.25 -22.63
CA LYS A 50 7.76 5.12 -22.13
C LYS A 50 8.74 6.12 -22.75
N THR A 51 8.38 6.75 -23.88
CA THR A 51 9.26 7.55 -24.72
C THR A 51 8.98 9.05 -24.72
N SER A 52 7.98 9.53 -23.98
CA SER A 52 7.65 10.96 -23.97
C SER A 52 8.76 11.80 -23.31
N ASN A 53 9.17 12.89 -23.95
CA ASN A 53 10.13 13.83 -23.37
C ASN A 53 9.51 14.55 -22.13
N PRO A 54 10.33 15.11 -21.23
CA PRO A 54 9.84 15.77 -20.02
C PRO A 54 8.83 16.91 -20.28
N ILE A 55 8.99 17.67 -21.36
CA ILE A 55 8.11 18.78 -21.73
C ILE A 55 6.73 18.25 -22.14
N SER A 56 6.71 17.20 -22.97
CA SER A 56 5.48 16.52 -23.36
C SER A 56 4.71 15.96 -22.16
N ARG A 57 5.43 15.36 -21.18
CA ARG A 57 4.82 14.86 -19.93
C ARG A 57 4.20 15.98 -19.11
N ILE A 58 4.88 17.13 -18.97
CA ILE A 58 4.35 18.29 -18.25
C ILE A 58 3.12 18.84 -18.96
N TRP A 59 3.18 18.98 -20.30
CA TRP A 59 2.06 19.46 -21.10
C TRP A 59 0.84 18.52 -20.99
N GLN A 60 1.06 17.20 -21.11
CA GLN A 60 0.02 16.18 -20.92
C GLN A 60 -0.61 16.29 -19.54
N ARG A 61 0.22 16.31 -18.48
CA ARG A 61 -0.22 16.32 -17.08
C ARG A 61 -0.96 17.62 -16.73
N TRP A 62 -0.47 18.77 -17.15
CA TRP A 62 -0.99 20.05 -16.66
C TRP A 62 -2.04 20.70 -17.56
N PHE A 63 -2.13 20.30 -18.82
CA PHE A 63 -3.00 20.97 -19.79
C PHE A 63 -3.88 20.02 -20.59
N ALA A 64 -3.33 19.05 -21.30
CA ALA A 64 -4.11 18.21 -22.20
C ALA A 64 -5.08 17.32 -21.44
N HIS A 65 -4.58 16.57 -20.45
CA HIS A 65 -5.40 15.63 -19.70
C HIS A 65 -6.46 16.30 -18.81
N PRO A 66 -6.18 17.37 -18.04
CA PRO A 66 -7.21 18.09 -17.31
C PRO A 66 -8.35 18.62 -18.21
N LYS A 67 -8.03 19.09 -19.43
CA LYS A 67 -9.04 19.49 -20.41
C LYS A 67 -9.89 18.30 -20.89
N ARG A 68 -9.24 17.15 -21.14
CA ARG A 68 -9.92 15.91 -21.54
C ARG A 68 -10.84 15.41 -20.43
N VAL A 69 -10.38 15.41 -19.18
CA VAL A 69 -11.20 15.04 -18.01
C VAL A 69 -12.42 15.94 -17.88
N ALA A 70 -12.25 17.27 -17.93
CA ALA A 70 -13.36 18.21 -17.84
C ALA A 70 -14.37 18.02 -19.00
N LYS A 71 -13.90 17.78 -20.23
CA LYS A 71 -14.77 17.49 -21.39
C LYS A 71 -15.56 16.20 -21.20
N GLU A 72 -14.91 15.15 -20.70
CA GLU A 72 -15.55 13.86 -20.49
C GLU A 72 -16.60 13.91 -19.37
N ILE A 73 -16.30 14.60 -18.26
CA ILE A 73 -17.28 14.85 -17.18
C ILE A 73 -18.51 15.56 -17.76
N ASN A 74 -18.32 16.67 -18.48
CA ASN A 74 -19.42 17.42 -19.03
C ASN A 74 -20.25 16.58 -20.03
N ARG A 75 -19.61 15.78 -20.87
CA ARG A 75 -20.28 14.87 -21.82
C ARG A 75 -21.16 13.85 -21.09
N LEU A 76 -20.62 13.20 -20.07
CA LEU A 76 -21.37 12.17 -19.33
C LEU A 76 -22.50 12.78 -18.50
N VAL A 77 -22.29 13.93 -17.86
CA VAL A 77 -23.32 14.62 -17.06
C VAL A 77 -24.45 15.11 -17.97
N SER A 78 -24.14 15.70 -19.13
CA SER A 78 -25.15 16.16 -20.08
C SER A 78 -26.04 15.02 -20.61
N ASN A 79 -25.52 13.79 -20.59
CA ASN A 79 -26.25 12.60 -21.00
C ASN A 79 -26.87 11.85 -19.81
N ASN A 80 -26.88 12.43 -18.60
CA ASN A 80 -27.34 11.78 -17.36
C ASN A 80 -26.61 10.42 -17.10
N GLN A 81 -25.32 10.33 -17.43
CA GLN A 81 -24.51 9.12 -17.32
C GLN A 81 -23.44 9.21 -16.22
N CYS A 82 -23.39 10.27 -15.42
CA CYS A 82 -22.43 10.46 -14.34
C CYS A 82 -23.05 11.26 -13.21
N ASP A 83 -23.05 10.71 -12.01
CA ASP A 83 -23.59 11.32 -10.78
C ASP A 83 -22.45 11.74 -9.83
N LEU A 84 -21.25 11.18 -10.00
CA LEU A 84 -20.09 11.40 -9.14
C LEU A 84 -18.79 11.27 -9.95
N VAL A 85 -17.82 12.12 -9.63
CA VAL A 85 -16.44 11.99 -10.11
C VAL A 85 -15.56 11.51 -8.96
N HIS A 86 -14.80 10.44 -9.17
CA HIS A 86 -13.84 9.94 -8.19
C HIS A 86 -12.41 9.93 -8.75
N ILE A 87 -11.55 10.79 -8.22
CA ILE A 87 -10.12 10.79 -8.50
C ILE A 87 -9.46 9.78 -7.56
N THR A 88 -8.89 8.72 -8.12
CA THR A 88 -8.47 7.53 -7.35
C THR A 88 -7.11 7.68 -6.66
N ASP A 89 -6.52 8.89 -6.68
CA ASP A 89 -5.18 9.13 -6.14
C ASP A 89 -4.97 10.64 -5.88
N GLN A 90 -4.53 11.03 -4.68
CA GLN A 90 -4.23 12.42 -4.33
C GLN A 90 -3.17 13.06 -5.24
N GLU A 91 -2.23 12.27 -5.77
CA GLU A 91 -1.21 12.74 -6.72
C GLU A 91 -1.83 13.14 -8.09
N GLN A 92 -3.12 12.92 -8.26
CA GLN A 92 -3.91 13.33 -9.41
C GLN A 92 -4.95 14.41 -9.05
N GLY A 93 -4.91 14.96 -7.83
CA GLY A 93 -5.87 15.97 -7.35
C GLY A 93 -6.05 17.16 -8.29
N HIS A 94 -5.01 17.55 -9.04
CA HIS A 94 -5.08 18.63 -10.04
C HIS A 94 -6.11 18.37 -11.17
N LEU A 95 -6.57 17.12 -11.33
CA LEU A 95 -7.58 16.75 -12.32
C LEU A 95 -9.00 17.15 -11.89
N MET A 96 -9.22 17.52 -10.61
CA MET A 96 -10.51 18.03 -10.14
C MET A 96 -10.82 19.36 -10.80
N PRO A 97 -11.89 19.48 -11.63
CA PRO A 97 -12.21 20.73 -12.31
C PRO A 97 -12.55 21.85 -11.32
N LYS A 98 -12.36 23.11 -11.75
CA LYS A 98 -12.77 24.25 -10.93
C LYS A 98 -14.29 24.31 -10.71
N ASN A 99 -15.03 23.96 -11.75
CA ASN A 99 -16.48 23.93 -11.73
C ASN A 99 -16.92 22.52 -12.15
N CYS A 100 -16.82 21.57 -11.24
CA CYS A 100 -17.32 20.22 -11.48
C CYS A 100 -18.85 20.23 -11.39
N PRO A 101 -19.58 19.79 -12.43
CA PRO A 101 -21.05 19.85 -12.44
C PRO A 101 -21.73 18.82 -11.54
N VAL A 102 -20.98 17.85 -11.03
CA VAL A 102 -21.41 16.83 -10.06
C VAL A 102 -20.40 16.78 -8.92
N PRO A 103 -20.76 16.23 -7.75
CA PRO A 103 -19.80 16.07 -6.65
C PRO A 103 -18.52 15.35 -7.07
N GLY A 104 -17.42 15.74 -6.45
CA GLY A 104 -16.10 15.15 -6.70
C GLY A 104 -15.46 14.63 -5.43
N ILE A 105 -14.94 13.40 -5.48
CA ILE A 105 -14.25 12.73 -4.39
C ILE A 105 -12.80 12.45 -4.80
N ILE A 106 -11.89 12.42 -3.82
CA ILE A 106 -10.50 12.03 -4.04
C ILE A 106 -10.12 10.98 -3.01
N THR A 107 -9.57 9.84 -3.46
CA THR A 107 -8.88 8.91 -2.57
C THR A 107 -7.52 9.47 -2.20
N VAL A 108 -7.23 9.48 -0.90
CA VAL A 108 -5.96 9.87 -0.32
C VAL A 108 -5.27 8.62 0.23
N HIS A 109 -4.24 8.15 -0.46
CA HIS A 109 -3.45 6.99 -0.03
C HIS A 109 -2.43 7.35 1.03
N ASP A 110 -1.80 8.52 0.87
CA ASP A 110 -0.89 9.16 1.81
C ASP A 110 -0.76 10.64 1.45
N LEU A 111 -0.08 11.41 2.30
CA LEU A 111 0.20 12.82 2.01
C LEU A 111 1.71 13.15 2.02
N PHE A 112 2.57 12.14 1.99
CA PHE A 112 4.02 12.29 2.12
C PHE A 112 4.64 13.23 1.08
N HIS A 113 4.19 13.13 -0.18
CA HIS A 113 4.73 14.00 -1.24
C HIS A 113 4.23 15.44 -1.14
N LEU A 114 3.03 15.64 -0.62
CA LEU A 114 2.43 16.97 -0.42
C LEU A 114 2.95 17.67 0.83
N PHE A 115 3.24 16.87 1.86
CA PHE A 115 3.70 17.30 3.19
C PHE A 115 4.79 16.33 3.66
N PRO A 116 6.04 16.50 3.17
CA PRO A 116 7.13 15.60 3.50
C PRO A 116 7.53 15.71 4.96
N GLU A 117 7.95 14.60 5.53
CA GLU A 117 8.31 14.46 6.93
C GLU A 117 9.73 13.91 7.10
N HIS A 118 10.31 14.14 8.27
CA HIS A 118 11.55 13.54 8.70
C HIS A 118 11.28 12.72 9.96
N LEU A 119 11.22 11.42 9.82
CA LEU A 119 11.06 10.49 10.92
C LEU A 119 12.42 10.24 11.57
N ARG A 120 12.52 10.45 12.87
CA ARG A 120 13.77 10.29 13.64
C ARG A 120 13.71 9.00 14.42
N PHE A 121 14.70 8.16 14.21
CA PHE A 121 14.99 6.95 14.95
C PHE A 121 16.36 7.09 15.64
N SER A 122 16.71 6.18 16.53
CA SER A 122 17.96 6.28 17.32
C SER A 122 19.19 6.45 16.43
N ASP A 123 19.27 5.69 15.35
CA ASP A 123 20.46 5.61 14.49
C ASP A 123 20.27 6.26 13.12
N GLU A 124 19.04 6.63 12.77
CA GLU A 124 18.75 7.10 11.41
C GLU A 124 17.67 8.20 11.37
N VAL A 125 17.74 9.03 10.34
CA VAL A 125 16.68 9.97 10.00
C VAL A 125 16.15 9.62 8.61
N ILE A 126 14.90 9.25 8.54
CA ILE A 126 14.26 8.85 7.29
C ILE A 126 13.44 10.02 6.76
N ALA A 127 13.83 10.50 5.58
CA ALA A 127 13.02 11.47 4.84
C ALA A 127 11.92 10.72 4.08
N VAL A 128 10.67 11.08 4.36
CA VAL A 128 9.50 10.52 3.67
C VAL A 128 8.89 11.60 2.80
N GLY A 129 8.73 11.30 1.50
CA GLY A 129 8.19 12.24 0.53
C GLY A 129 9.21 13.18 -0.11
N ASP A 130 8.72 14.24 -0.77
CA ASP A 130 9.52 15.18 -1.58
C ASP A 130 10.11 16.30 -0.71
N THR A 131 11.14 16.03 0.08
CA THR A 131 11.74 17.04 1.00
C THR A 131 12.45 18.18 0.29
N LYS A 132 12.92 18.00 -0.95
CA LYS A 132 13.62 19.02 -1.74
C LYS A 132 13.08 19.09 -3.19
N PRO A 133 11.79 19.44 -3.39
CA PRO A 133 11.21 19.46 -4.73
C PRO A 133 11.81 20.57 -5.59
N GLY A 134 12.15 20.25 -6.86
CA GLY A 134 12.54 21.21 -7.86
C GLY A 134 11.39 22.14 -8.27
N ILE A 135 11.67 23.17 -9.05
CA ILE A 135 10.69 24.24 -9.42
C ILE A 135 9.43 23.66 -10.08
N VAL A 136 9.59 22.72 -11.01
CA VAL A 136 8.45 22.07 -11.69
C VAL A 136 7.60 21.30 -10.68
N ARG A 137 8.22 20.51 -9.79
CA ARG A 137 7.51 19.74 -8.78
C ARG A 137 6.81 20.65 -7.77
N ARG A 138 7.42 21.76 -7.35
CA ARG A 138 6.74 22.74 -6.47
C ARG A 138 5.46 23.28 -7.09
N ARG A 139 5.47 23.63 -8.39
CA ARG A 139 4.27 24.05 -9.11
C ARG A 139 3.24 22.94 -9.24
N ASP A 140 3.69 21.70 -9.45
CA ASP A 140 2.82 20.52 -9.47
C ASP A 140 2.13 20.34 -8.12
N LEU A 141 2.89 20.35 -7.03
CA LEU A 141 2.35 20.27 -5.66
C LEU A 141 1.32 21.36 -5.35
N GLN A 142 1.53 22.60 -5.81
CA GLN A 142 0.53 23.67 -5.68
C GLN A 142 -0.76 23.35 -6.42
N LYS A 143 -0.67 22.78 -7.66
CA LYS A 143 -1.85 22.36 -8.42
C LYS A 143 -2.59 21.19 -7.76
N LEU A 144 -1.85 20.25 -7.17
CA LEU A 144 -2.43 19.13 -6.43
C LEU A 144 -3.22 19.65 -5.22
N LYS A 145 -2.59 20.45 -4.35
CA LYS A 145 -3.25 21.06 -3.19
C LYS A 145 -4.49 21.86 -3.57
N ALA A 146 -4.38 22.70 -4.61
CA ALA A 146 -5.52 23.47 -5.13
C ALA A 146 -6.63 22.56 -5.67
N GLY A 147 -6.29 21.41 -6.23
CA GLY A 147 -7.26 20.42 -6.72
C GLY A 147 -7.96 19.66 -5.59
N ILE A 148 -7.19 19.25 -4.59
CA ILE A 148 -7.73 18.58 -3.40
C ILE A 148 -8.73 19.49 -2.68
N ASN A 149 -8.40 20.79 -2.52
CA ASN A 149 -9.33 21.77 -1.92
C ASN A 149 -10.63 22.02 -2.71
N ARG A 150 -10.76 21.50 -3.93
CA ARG A 150 -11.99 21.56 -4.72
C ARG A 150 -12.86 20.31 -4.60
N ALA A 151 -12.33 19.26 -3.99
CA ALA A 151 -13.13 18.06 -3.76
C ALA A 151 -14.26 18.32 -2.74
N ASN A 152 -15.35 17.62 -2.89
CA ASN A 152 -16.44 17.63 -1.91
C ASN A 152 -16.09 16.72 -0.72
N HIS A 153 -15.28 15.67 -0.96
CA HIS A 153 -14.94 14.71 0.06
C HIS A 153 -13.61 14.00 -0.22
N LEU A 154 -12.87 13.64 0.83
CA LEU A 154 -11.64 12.85 0.78
C LEU A 154 -11.89 11.47 1.39
N LEU A 155 -11.51 10.42 0.67
CA LEU A 155 -11.52 9.04 1.18
C LEU A 155 -10.11 8.69 1.63
N CYS A 156 -9.89 8.54 2.93
CA CYS A 156 -8.60 8.23 3.53
C CYS A 156 -8.52 6.75 3.89
N ASN A 157 -7.47 6.08 3.47
CA ASN A 157 -7.33 4.63 3.65
C ASN A 157 -6.92 4.21 5.06
N SER A 158 -6.45 5.14 5.90
CA SER A 158 -6.03 4.90 7.28
C SER A 158 -6.46 6.04 8.19
N LYS A 159 -6.47 5.80 9.50
CA LYS A 159 -6.73 6.86 10.50
C LYS A 159 -5.67 7.94 10.44
N HIS A 160 -4.40 7.55 10.31
CA HIS A 160 -3.29 8.49 10.15
C HIS A 160 -3.46 9.40 8.93
N THR A 161 -3.85 8.82 7.78
CA THR A 161 -4.11 9.59 6.56
C THR A 161 -5.33 10.51 6.72
N LEU A 162 -6.36 10.09 7.46
CA LEU A 162 -7.51 10.93 7.79
C LEU A 162 -7.11 12.13 8.64
N GLU A 163 -6.38 11.91 9.73
CA GLU A 163 -5.90 12.98 10.62
C GLU A 163 -5.03 13.99 9.85
N ALA A 164 -4.13 13.51 9.00
CA ALA A 164 -3.32 14.36 8.13
C ALA A 164 -4.18 15.14 7.12
N ALA A 165 -5.22 14.51 6.53
CA ALA A 165 -6.13 15.18 5.61
C ALA A 165 -6.94 16.28 6.31
N GLU A 166 -7.48 16.02 7.50
CA GLU A 166 -8.20 17.01 8.31
C GLU A 166 -7.31 18.18 8.73
N GLN A 167 -6.06 17.90 9.07
CA GLN A 167 -5.07 18.94 9.42
C GLN A 167 -4.73 19.84 8.23
N HIS A 168 -4.49 19.25 7.05
CA HIS A 168 -3.96 19.97 5.90
C HIS A 168 -5.03 20.51 4.95
N PHE A 169 -6.25 19.94 4.97
CA PHE A 169 -7.40 20.30 4.14
C PHE A 169 -8.68 20.49 4.98
N PRO A 170 -8.65 21.35 6.02
CA PRO A 170 -9.74 21.45 7.01
C PRO A 170 -11.08 21.91 6.44
N THR A 171 -11.10 22.40 5.22
CA THR A 171 -12.34 22.85 4.52
C THR A 171 -12.98 21.76 3.68
N VAL A 172 -12.34 20.60 3.53
CA VAL A 172 -12.83 19.47 2.76
C VAL A 172 -13.24 18.36 3.72
N ALA A 173 -14.48 17.89 3.61
CA ALA A 173 -14.92 16.76 4.42
C ALA A 173 -14.08 15.52 4.11
N ALA A 174 -13.79 14.71 5.13
CA ALA A 174 -13.01 13.51 4.97
C ALA A 174 -13.61 12.34 5.77
N SER A 175 -13.39 11.11 5.30
CA SER A 175 -13.76 9.90 6.02
C SER A 175 -12.74 8.79 5.83
N ARG A 176 -12.68 7.87 6.80
CA ARG A 176 -11.82 6.70 6.71
C ARG A 176 -12.51 5.58 5.95
N VAL A 177 -11.95 5.22 4.80
CA VAL A 177 -12.35 4.08 3.96
C VAL A 177 -11.11 3.19 3.74
N PRO A 178 -10.81 2.24 4.63
CA PRO A 178 -9.67 1.35 4.48
C PRO A 178 -9.77 0.59 3.16
N LEU A 179 -8.62 0.37 2.52
CA LEU A 179 -8.58 -0.40 1.28
C LEU A 179 -8.99 -1.85 1.51
N GLY A 180 -9.66 -2.43 0.51
CA GLY A 180 -10.08 -3.81 0.54
C GLY A 180 -9.05 -4.76 -0.09
N ILE A 181 -9.05 -6.00 0.40
CA ILE A 181 -8.44 -7.16 -0.26
C ILE A 181 -9.52 -8.20 -0.56
N GLU A 182 -9.29 -9.05 -1.52
CA GLU A 182 -10.07 -10.26 -1.69
C GLU A 182 -9.52 -11.33 -0.75
N SER A 183 -10.00 -11.35 0.51
CA SER A 183 -9.44 -12.20 1.57
C SER A 183 -9.48 -13.69 1.20
N ALA A 184 -10.49 -14.13 0.47
CA ALA A 184 -10.60 -15.49 -0.05
C ALA A 184 -9.43 -15.91 -0.96
N LYS A 185 -8.82 -14.94 -1.70
CA LYS A 185 -7.62 -15.17 -2.52
C LYS A 185 -6.42 -15.63 -1.69
N TYR A 186 -6.34 -15.21 -0.43
CA TYR A 186 -5.21 -15.49 0.46
C TYR A 186 -5.51 -16.64 1.43
N HIS A 187 -6.76 -17.09 1.54
CA HIS A 187 -7.13 -18.13 2.47
C HIS A 187 -6.38 -19.44 2.16
N PRO A 188 -5.78 -20.10 3.17
CA PRO A 188 -4.97 -21.31 2.95
C PRO A 188 -5.71 -22.43 2.22
N ASP A 189 -7.00 -22.64 2.54
CA ASP A 189 -7.82 -23.71 1.94
C ASP A 189 -8.08 -23.49 0.44
N ASN A 190 -7.97 -22.26 -0.05
CA ASN A 190 -8.18 -21.89 -1.45
C ASN A 190 -6.88 -21.94 -2.27
N ASN A 191 -5.75 -22.27 -1.64
CA ASN A 191 -4.44 -22.18 -2.26
C ASN A 191 -3.66 -23.49 -2.15
N GLN A 192 -3.13 -23.93 -3.28
CA GLN A 192 -2.19 -25.05 -3.35
C GLN A 192 -0.77 -24.48 -3.50
N PRO A 193 0.12 -24.67 -2.50
CA PRO A 193 1.48 -24.17 -2.62
C PRO A 193 2.20 -24.89 -3.77
N ILE A 194 2.85 -24.11 -4.63
CA ILE A 194 3.74 -24.68 -5.65
C ILE A 194 4.98 -25.30 -4.99
N LYS A 195 5.68 -26.17 -5.72
CA LYS A 195 6.93 -26.74 -5.22
C LYS A 195 7.99 -25.65 -5.15
N LEU A 196 8.33 -25.22 -3.94
CA LEU A 196 9.49 -24.36 -3.65
C LEU A 196 10.45 -25.12 -2.74
N ASP A 197 11.73 -25.09 -3.10
CA ASP A 197 12.81 -25.66 -2.32
C ASP A 197 13.33 -24.59 -1.37
N LEU A 198 12.71 -24.51 -0.19
CA LEU A 198 13.11 -23.58 0.86
C LEU A 198 14.16 -24.24 1.77
N PRO A 199 15.12 -23.47 2.30
CA PRO A 199 16.05 -23.98 3.30
C PRO A 199 15.32 -24.67 4.48
N ASP A 200 15.86 -25.76 5.01
CA ASP A 200 15.35 -26.41 6.22
C ASP A 200 15.69 -25.60 7.47
N LYS A 201 15.14 -24.39 7.53
CA LYS A 201 15.30 -23.37 8.56
C LYS A 201 13.99 -22.71 8.87
N CYS A 202 13.91 -21.92 9.92
CA CYS A 202 12.80 -21.02 10.19
C CYS A 202 12.81 -19.90 9.14
N ASN A 203 11.93 -19.98 8.17
CA ASN A 203 11.88 -19.06 7.03
C ASN A 203 11.01 -17.84 7.35
N PHE A 204 11.52 -16.65 7.09
CA PHE A 204 10.80 -15.39 7.23
C PHE A 204 10.61 -14.72 5.89
N LEU A 205 9.48 -14.04 5.71
CA LEU A 205 9.17 -13.28 4.51
C LEU A 205 9.36 -11.77 4.76
N VAL A 206 9.89 -11.08 3.77
CA VAL A 206 9.96 -9.61 3.70
C VAL A 206 9.41 -9.19 2.36
N VAL A 207 8.40 -8.31 2.34
CA VAL A 207 7.78 -7.80 1.10
C VAL A 207 7.89 -6.29 1.04
N GLY A 208 8.62 -5.79 0.05
CA GLY A 208 8.78 -4.35 -0.17
C GLY A 208 9.94 -3.99 -1.06
N SER A 209 9.92 -2.78 -1.61
CA SER A 209 11.04 -2.23 -2.37
C SER A 209 12.14 -1.71 -1.45
N ASN A 210 13.33 -1.48 -2.02
CA ASN A 210 14.43 -0.80 -1.33
C ASN A 210 14.17 0.72 -1.25
N ASP A 211 13.19 1.09 -0.46
CA ASP A 211 12.82 2.47 -0.15
C ASP A 211 13.28 2.78 1.28
N PRO A 212 13.87 3.95 1.59
CA PRO A 212 14.33 4.27 2.95
C PRO A 212 13.29 4.01 4.04
N ARG A 213 12.02 4.31 3.77
CA ARG A 213 10.92 4.08 4.72
C ARG A 213 10.65 2.61 5.03
N LYS A 214 11.12 1.66 4.19
CA LYS A 214 10.99 0.22 4.45
C LYS A 214 12.04 -0.32 5.42
N ARG A 215 13.05 0.47 5.77
CA ARG A 215 14.04 0.20 6.82
C ARG A 215 14.77 -1.14 6.68
N MET A 216 15.14 -1.50 5.46
CA MET A 216 15.86 -2.76 5.23
C MET A 216 17.21 -2.81 5.96
N ASN A 217 17.91 -1.68 6.08
CA ASN A 217 19.16 -1.61 6.84
C ASN A 217 18.95 -1.89 8.34
N PHE A 218 17.88 -1.36 8.94
CA PHE A 218 17.50 -1.69 10.32
C PHE A 218 17.25 -3.19 10.48
N LEU A 219 16.50 -3.80 9.56
CA LEU A 219 16.25 -5.24 9.61
C LEU A 219 17.53 -6.05 9.48
N CYS A 220 18.45 -5.69 8.56
CA CYS A 220 19.77 -6.34 8.46
C CYS A 220 20.55 -6.23 9.77
N LYS A 221 20.52 -5.07 10.43
CA LYS A 221 21.17 -4.85 11.73
C LYS A 221 20.57 -5.75 12.82
N VAL A 222 19.25 -5.83 12.91
CA VAL A 222 18.55 -6.74 13.86
C VAL A 222 18.97 -8.19 13.63
N ILE A 223 18.93 -8.65 12.36
CA ILE A 223 19.28 -10.04 12.03
C ILE A 223 20.77 -10.33 12.36
N ALA A 224 21.68 -9.41 12.07
CA ALA A 224 23.09 -9.56 12.39
C ALA A 224 23.37 -9.52 13.91
N GLY A 225 22.51 -8.88 14.68
CA GLY A 225 22.58 -8.81 16.15
C GLY A 225 21.92 -10.00 16.87
N LEU A 226 21.30 -10.92 16.15
CA LEU A 226 20.75 -12.15 16.77
C LEU A 226 21.85 -13.03 17.36
N PRO A 227 21.58 -13.77 18.45
CA PRO A 227 22.47 -14.79 18.92
C PRO A 227 22.82 -15.80 17.81
N ASP A 228 24.09 -16.26 17.74
CA ASP A 228 24.57 -17.14 16.66
C ASP A 228 23.72 -18.40 16.50
N ASN A 229 23.27 -18.99 17.62
CA ASN A 229 22.40 -20.15 17.63
C ASN A 229 20.99 -19.87 17.07
N ILE A 230 20.53 -18.62 17.03
CA ILE A 230 19.27 -18.22 16.40
C ILE A 230 19.53 -17.82 14.94
N CYS A 231 20.54 -16.99 14.68
CA CYS A 231 20.87 -16.52 13.34
C CYS A 231 21.13 -17.68 12.36
N SER A 232 21.83 -18.73 12.80
CA SER A 232 22.11 -19.93 11.99
C SER A 232 20.87 -20.75 11.63
N GLN A 233 19.77 -20.60 12.37
CA GLN A 233 18.52 -21.35 12.21
C GLN A 233 17.47 -20.64 11.37
N ILE A 234 17.68 -19.39 10.99
CA ILE A 234 16.73 -18.61 10.20
C ILE A 234 17.16 -18.43 8.76
N HIS A 235 16.19 -18.13 7.89
CA HIS A 235 16.43 -17.70 6.51
C HIS A 235 15.41 -16.64 6.10
N ILE A 236 15.88 -15.58 5.45
CA ILE A 236 15.05 -14.45 5.01
C ILE A 236 14.77 -14.53 3.51
N HIS A 237 13.50 -14.44 3.12
CA HIS A 237 13.05 -14.37 1.73
C HIS A 237 12.56 -12.95 1.44
N HIS A 238 13.31 -12.17 0.67
CA HIS A 238 12.93 -10.82 0.29
C HIS A 238 12.30 -10.81 -1.09
N VAL A 239 11.09 -10.26 -1.19
CA VAL A 239 10.34 -10.06 -2.44
C VAL A 239 10.10 -8.56 -2.65
N GLY A 240 10.60 -8.03 -3.75
CA GLY A 240 10.46 -6.62 -4.13
C GLY A 240 11.68 -6.09 -4.89
N ASN A 241 11.61 -4.83 -5.29
CA ASN A 241 12.75 -4.19 -5.95
C ASN A 241 13.89 -3.98 -4.92
N SER A 242 15.01 -4.66 -5.15
CA SER A 242 16.19 -4.66 -4.28
C SER A 242 17.33 -3.76 -4.75
N SER A 243 17.17 -3.06 -5.89
CA SER A 243 18.20 -2.20 -6.45
C SER A 243 18.49 -0.99 -5.56
N ALA A 244 19.69 -0.42 -5.69
CA ALA A 244 20.05 0.84 -5.05
C ALA A 244 19.01 1.92 -5.35
N ASN A 245 18.61 2.68 -4.32
CA ASN A 245 17.56 3.68 -4.44
C ASN A 245 17.73 4.80 -3.39
N SER A 246 17.49 6.05 -3.80
CA SER A 246 17.41 7.20 -2.88
C SER A 246 18.62 7.34 -1.94
N GLY A 247 19.82 7.01 -2.42
CA GLY A 247 21.06 7.04 -1.63
C GLY A 247 21.34 5.79 -0.79
N LEU A 248 20.44 4.80 -0.82
CA LEU A 248 20.69 3.49 -0.21
C LEU A 248 21.44 2.58 -1.19
N PRO A 249 22.38 1.75 -0.71
CA PRO A 249 22.96 0.67 -1.49
C PRO A 249 21.90 -0.38 -1.85
N ALA A 250 22.21 -1.27 -2.77
CA ALA A 250 21.33 -2.40 -3.06
C ALA A 250 21.16 -3.29 -1.80
N ILE A 251 20.02 -3.97 -1.67
CA ILE A 251 19.78 -4.86 -0.51
C ILE A 251 20.87 -5.94 -0.41
N SER A 252 21.35 -6.49 -1.53
CA SER A 252 22.45 -7.45 -1.54
C SER A 252 23.76 -6.90 -0.95
N GLU A 253 24.02 -5.61 -1.14
CA GLU A 253 25.19 -4.92 -0.57
C GLU A 253 24.99 -4.70 0.94
N MET A 254 23.78 -4.31 1.38
CA MET A 254 23.44 -4.19 2.80
C MET A 254 23.58 -5.52 3.53
N VAL A 255 23.02 -6.60 2.98
CA VAL A 255 23.14 -7.97 3.51
C VAL A 255 24.59 -8.37 3.67
N LYS A 256 25.42 -8.14 2.63
CA LYS A 256 26.87 -8.42 2.67
C LYS A 256 27.61 -7.56 3.70
N LEU A 257 27.26 -6.26 3.80
CA LEU A 257 27.88 -5.34 4.77
C LEU A 257 27.67 -5.81 6.21
N HIS A 258 26.53 -6.39 6.50
CA HIS A 258 26.19 -6.95 7.82
C HIS A 258 26.66 -8.41 7.99
N GLY A 259 27.38 -8.99 7.02
CA GLY A 259 27.93 -10.35 7.10
C GLY A 259 26.87 -11.46 7.06
N LEU A 260 25.68 -11.20 6.50
CA LEU A 260 24.58 -12.14 6.45
C LEU A 260 24.70 -13.06 5.23
N ASP A 261 24.53 -14.37 5.42
CA ASP A 261 24.50 -15.41 4.38
C ASP A 261 23.14 -16.13 4.28
N ASN A 262 22.23 -15.81 5.20
CA ASN A 262 20.92 -16.42 5.35
C ASN A 262 19.79 -15.62 4.68
N TRP A 263 20.07 -15.04 3.49
CA TRP A 263 19.14 -14.13 2.81
C TRP A 263 19.02 -14.46 1.32
N THR A 264 17.78 -14.66 0.85
CA THR A 264 17.48 -14.83 -0.57
C THR A 264 16.66 -13.65 -1.10
N ILE A 265 17.11 -13.04 -2.20
CA ILE A 265 16.45 -11.93 -2.88
C ILE A 265 15.76 -12.48 -4.14
N HIS A 266 14.42 -12.45 -4.17
CA HIS A 266 13.62 -12.97 -5.28
C HIS A 266 13.30 -11.90 -6.35
N GLY A 267 13.62 -10.62 -6.08
CA GLY A 267 13.27 -9.51 -6.96
C GLY A 267 11.78 -9.16 -6.95
N SER A 268 11.34 -8.35 -7.94
CA SER A 268 9.97 -7.85 -8.04
C SER A 268 9.10 -8.57 -9.07
N SER A 269 9.64 -9.56 -9.78
CA SER A 269 8.97 -10.23 -10.92
C SER A 269 8.46 -11.63 -10.56
N VAL A 270 8.28 -11.92 -9.28
CA VAL A 270 7.69 -13.19 -8.84
C VAL A 270 6.19 -13.22 -9.14
N SER A 271 5.65 -14.41 -9.45
CA SER A 271 4.21 -14.57 -9.65
C SER A 271 3.43 -14.46 -8.32
N ASP A 272 2.13 -14.18 -8.43
CA ASP A 272 1.23 -14.18 -7.27
C ASP A 272 1.24 -15.54 -6.55
N GLU A 273 1.27 -16.65 -7.31
CA GLU A 273 1.34 -18.02 -6.78
C GLU A 273 2.63 -18.28 -6.00
N TYR A 274 3.76 -17.74 -6.51
CA TYR A 274 5.05 -17.84 -5.82
C TYR A 274 5.02 -17.10 -4.48
N LEU A 275 4.56 -15.84 -4.50
CA LEU A 275 4.45 -15.01 -3.29
C LEU A 275 3.45 -15.62 -2.30
N MET A 276 2.32 -16.16 -2.81
CA MET A 276 1.35 -16.87 -1.97
C MET A 276 1.97 -18.12 -1.32
N THR A 277 2.78 -18.89 -2.09
CA THR A 277 3.48 -20.05 -1.53
C THR A 277 4.47 -19.65 -0.42
N LEU A 278 5.18 -18.53 -0.57
CA LEU A 278 6.02 -18.01 0.51
C LEU A 278 5.19 -17.65 1.76
N ARG A 279 4.01 -17.02 1.59
CA ARG A 279 3.11 -16.75 2.73
C ARG A 279 2.64 -18.01 3.44
N LEU A 280 2.39 -19.09 2.70
CA LEU A 280 1.97 -20.36 3.29
C LEU A 280 3.12 -21.13 3.97
N LYS A 281 4.35 -20.97 3.51
CA LYS A 281 5.51 -21.75 3.95
C LYS A 281 6.45 -21.02 4.92
N CYS A 282 6.48 -19.70 4.92
CA CYS A 282 7.26 -18.93 5.89
C CYS A 282 6.55 -18.86 7.25
N GLU A 283 7.32 -18.73 8.32
CA GLU A 283 6.80 -18.69 9.68
C GLU A 283 6.19 -17.33 10.03
N ALA A 284 6.75 -16.23 9.53
CA ALA A 284 6.20 -14.89 9.72
C ALA A 284 6.63 -13.90 8.61
N LEU A 285 5.86 -12.82 8.47
CA LEU A 285 6.28 -11.59 7.77
C LEU A 285 7.06 -10.70 8.73
N LEU A 286 8.21 -10.17 8.29
CA LEU A 286 8.92 -9.08 8.98
C LEU A 286 8.62 -7.77 8.26
N PHE A 287 8.02 -6.80 8.97
CA PHE A 287 7.53 -5.55 8.41
C PHE A 287 8.02 -4.34 9.23
N PRO A 288 9.29 -3.92 9.06
CA PRO A 288 9.92 -2.85 9.85
C PRO A 288 9.62 -1.44 9.33
N SER A 289 8.66 -1.29 8.43
CA SER A 289 8.40 -0.03 7.72
C SER A 289 8.19 1.15 8.67
N ALA A 290 8.83 2.29 8.35
CA ALA A 290 8.72 3.53 9.11
C ALA A 290 7.42 4.28 8.80
N SER A 291 6.88 4.13 7.60
CA SER A 291 5.68 4.85 7.16
C SER A 291 5.01 4.14 5.99
N GLU A 292 3.71 4.05 6.07
CA GLU A 292 2.85 3.48 5.03
C GLU A 292 1.58 4.34 4.85
N GLY A 293 1.02 4.28 3.64
CA GLY A 293 -0.34 4.80 3.45
C GLY A 293 -1.37 3.83 4.02
N PHE A 294 -1.20 2.52 3.77
CA PHE A 294 -2.09 1.47 4.26
C PHE A 294 -1.30 0.26 4.82
N GLY A 295 -0.73 -0.59 3.98
CA GLY A 295 0.03 -1.76 4.41
C GLY A 295 -0.59 -3.08 3.92
N TYR A 296 -0.66 -3.28 2.60
CA TYR A 296 -1.15 -4.53 2.02
C TYR A 296 -0.40 -5.77 2.51
N PRO A 297 0.97 -5.82 2.58
CA PRO A 297 1.66 -7.05 2.95
C PRO A 297 1.27 -7.62 4.32
N PRO A 298 1.11 -6.83 5.39
CA PRO A 298 0.55 -7.30 6.66
C PRO A 298 -0.82 -7.95 6.52
N ILE A 299 -1.78 -7.28 5.89
CA ILE A 299 -3.16 -7.77 5.76
C ILE A 299 -3.23 -9.05 4.91
N GLU A 300 -2.51 -9.08 3.78
CA GLU A 300 -2.42 -10.27 2.92
C GLU A 300 -1.79 -11.46 3.66
N SER A 301 -0.81 -11.20 4.52
CA SER A 301 -0.17 -12.23 5.33
C SER A 301 -1.10 -12.77 6.41
N MET A 302 -1.83 -11.89 7.11
CA MET A 302 -2.83 -12.31 8.09
C MET A 302 -3.98 -13.09 7.43
N ALA A 303 -4.43 -12.69 6.24
CA ALA A 303 -5.44 -13.44 5.48
C ALA A 303 -4.96 -14.85 5.07
N ALA A 304 -3.64 -15.07 4.97
CA ALA A 304 -3.01 -16.38 4.80
C ALA A 304 -2.72 -17.09 6.15
N GLY A 305 -3.19 -16.56 7.26
CA GLY A 305 -2.92 -17.09 8.60
C GLY A 305 -1.43 -17.03 8.97
N MET A 306 -0.65 -16.11 8.37
CA MET A 306 0.77 -15.96 8.67
C MET A 306 0.97 -14.83 9.69
N PRO A 307 1.67 -15.11 10.81
CA PRO A 307 2.07 -14.11 11.79
C PRO A 307 2.85 -12.96 11.17
N VAL A 308 2.74 -11.78 11.77
CA VAL A 308 3.40 -10.56 11.28
C VAL A 308 4.15 -9.89 12.44
N VAL A 309 5.45 -9.72 12.29
CA VAL A 309 6.25 -8.85 13.15
C VAL A 309 6.26 -7.46 12.50
N CYS A 310 5.45 -6.57 13.03
CA CYS A 310 5.14 -5.27 12.46
C CYS A 310 5.65 -4.15 13.38
N ALA A 311 6.28 -3.12 12.81
CA ALA A 311 6.65 -1.93 13.56
C ALA A 311 5.41 -1.20 14.11
N ASN A 312 5.47 -0.72 15.36
CA ASN A 312 4.38 0.06 15.96
C ASN A 312 4.43 1.52 15.49
N LEU A 313 4.00 1.73 14.26
CA LEU A 313 3.97 3.05 13.62
C LEU A 313 2.63 3.28 12.92
N PRO A 314 2.22 4.54 12.72
CA PRO A 314 0.94 4.88 12.12
C PRO A 314 0.67 4.21 10.77
N SER A 315 -0.60 4.07 10.43
CA SER A 315 -1.21 3.38 9.29
C SER A 315 -1.17 1.86 9.43
N HIS A 316 0.01 1.22 9.53
CA HIS A 316 0.08 -0.23 9.60
C HIS A 316 -0.12 -0.81 11.00
N ASN A 317 0.10 -0.04 12.08
CA ASN A 317 -0.23 -0.50 13.41
C ASN A 317 -1.74 -0.64 13.65
N GLU A 318 -2.57 0.18 12.99
CA GLU A 318 -4.04 0.09 13.08
C GLU A 318 -4.63 -1.12 12.34
N LEU A 319 -3.83 -1.75 11.46
CA LEU A 319 -4.22 -2.96 10.74
C LEU A 319 -4.01 -4.22 11.58
N MET A 320 -3.16 -4.14 12.60
CA MET A 320 -2.77 -5.30 13.41
C MET A 320 -3.76 -5.51 14.56
N PRO A 321 -3.96 -6.76 14.99
CA PRO A 321 -4.63 -7.04 16.24
C PRO A 321 -3.94 -6.34 17.41
N ASN A 322 -4.68 -5.92 18.43
CA ASN A 322 -4.15 -5.20 19.57
C ASN A 322 -2.95 -5.92 20.22
N GLY A 323 -1.86 -5.20 20.41
CA GLY A 323 -0.64 -5.69 21.08
C GLY A 323 0.33 -6.50 20.22
N VAL A 324 0.06 -6.66 18.91
CA VAL A 324 0.93 -7.45 18.00
C VAL A 324 2.04 -6.61 17.34
N CYS A 325 2.14 -5.31 17.66
CA CYS A 325 3.16 -4.44 17.09
C CYS A 325 4.42 -4.37 17.96
N THR A 326 5.59 -4.35 17.28
CA THR A 326 6.91 -4.26 17.91
C THR A 326 7.36 -2.79 17.93
N PRO A 327 7.94 -2.27 19.03
CA PRO A 327 8.50 -0.92 19.05
C PRO A 327 9.47 -0.72 17.89
N PRO A 328 9.34 0.40 17.14
CA PRO A 328 10.00 0.54 15.84
C PRO A 328 11.53 0.69 15.92
N ASP A 329 12.05 1.06 17.09
CA ASP A 329 13.44 1.44 17.30
C ASP A 329 14.10 0.61 18.43
N ASP A 330 13.48 -0.48 18.81
CA ASP A 330 13.96 -1.39 19.86
C ASP A 330 14.44 -2.72 19.25
N GLU A 331 15.74 -2.80 18.93
CA GLU A 331 16.37 -4.01 18.38
C GLU A 331 16.17 -5.22 19.29
N THR A 332 16.14 -5.02 20.62
CA THR A 332 15.93 -6.10 21.60
C THR A 332 14.51 -6.68 21.49
N ALA A 333 13.51 -5.80 21.31
CA ALA A 333 12.13 -6.24 21.10
C ALA A 333 11.97 -7.02 19.80
N TRP A 334 12.62 -6.57 18.72
CA TRP A 334 12.65 -7.29 17.43
C TRP A 334 13.35 -8.64 17.55
N THR A 335 14.53 -8.67 18.21
CA THR A 335 15.26 -9.91 18.51
C THR A 335 14.40 -10.90 19.27
N LYS A 336 13.69 -10.44 20.31
CA LYS A 336 12.79 -11.27 21.11
C LYS A 336 11.62 -11.82 20.26
N ALA A 337 11.00 -10.98 19.43
CA ALA A 337 9.91 -11.41 18.56
C ALA A 337 10.34 -12.49 17.57
N ILE A 338 11.52 -12.31 16.92
CA ILE A 338 12.08 -13.30 15.99
C ILE A 338 12.45 -14.59 16.74
N THR A 339 13.09 -14.50 17.89
CA THR A 339 13.49 -15.66 18.71
C THR A 339 12.25 -16.48 19.12
N SER A 340 11.17 -15.83 19.56
CA SER A 340 9.93 -16.54 19.94
C SER A 340 9.33 -17.31 18.76
N ILE A 341 9.41 -16.79 17.53
CA ILE A 341 8.97 -17.52 16.33
C ILE A 341 9.87 -18.72 16.04
N VAL A 342 11.20 -18.59 16.21
CA VAL A 342 12.13 -19.69 16.04
C VAL A 342 11.87 -20.80 17.08
N GLU A 343 11.60 -20.45 18.33
CA GLU A 343 11.25 -21.41 19.38
C GLU A 343 9.95 -22.15 19.05
N LEU A 344 8.92 -21.43 18.57
CA LEU A 344 7.67 -22.03 18.13
C LEU A 344 7.87 -22.96 16.93
N TYR A 345 8.66 -22.56 15.94
CA TYR A 345 9.05 -23.41 14.81
C TYR A 345 9.64 -24.74 15.25
N HIS A 346 10.55 -24.74 16.23
CA HIS A 346 11.16 -25.98 16.75
C HIS A 346 10.16 -26.82 17.54
N SER A 347 9.29 -26.22 18.32
CA SER A 347 8.29 -26.95 19.09
C SER A 347 7.25 -27.64 18.21
N ASN A 348 7.00 -27.13 17.00
CA ASN A 348 6.03 -27.67 16.04
C ASN A 348 6.63 -28.74 15.11
N ARG A 349 7.95 -28.91 15.03
CA ARG A 349 8.59 -29.91 14.14
C ARG A 349 8.19 -31.34 14.52
N PRO A 350 8.04 -32.23 13.53
CA PRO A 350 8.27 -32.05 12.08
C PRO A 350 7.10 -31.42 11.29
N HIS A 351 6.12 -30.87 11.95
CA HIS A 351 4.93 -30.34 11.32
C HIS A 351 5.21 -28.95 10.71
N THR A 352 4.55 -28.67 9.61
CA THR A 352 4.50 -27.32 9.02
C THR A 352 3.67 -26.39 9.92
N ARG A 353 3.96 -25.08 9.86
CA ARG A 353 3.14 -24.07 10.54
C ARG A 353 1.65 -24.26 10.19
N LYS A 354 0.80 -24.31 11.20
CA LYS A 354 -0.64 -24.23 11.01
C LYS A 354 -1.04 -22.78 10.79
N PRO A 355 -1.97 -22.49 9.85
CA PRO A 355 -2.54 -21.16 9.71
C PRO A 355 -3.18 -20.70 11.02
N ASP A 356 -2.93 -19.44 11.37
CA ASP A 356 -3.56 -18.81 12.53
C ASP A 356 -4.96 -18.31 12.13
N LEU A 357 -5.98 -18.94 12.70
CA LEU A 357 -7.38 -18.66 12.36
C LEU A 357 -7.85 -17.31 12.89
N GLU A 358 -7.29 -16.82 14.00
CA GLU A 358 -7.63 -15.50 14.56
C GLU A 358 -7.14 -14.38 13.64
N LEU A 359 -5.94 -14.56 13.04
CA LEU A 359 -5.41 -13.63 12.05
C LEU A 359 -6.24 -13.63 10.77
N ILE A 360 -6.68 -14.81 10.30
CA ILE A 360 -7.57 -14.93 9.14
C ILE A 360 -8.89 -14.19 9.41
N GLU A 361 -9.51 -14.42 10.56
CA GLU A 361 -10.74 -13.74 10.96
C GLU A 361 -10.53 -12.23 11.08
N HIS A 362 -9.43 -11.79 11.70
CA HIS A 362 -9.09 -10.37 11.80
C HIS A 362 -8.97 -9.71 10.43
N ALA A 363 -8.34 -10.37 9.45
CA ALA A 363 -8.18 -9.85 8.09
C ALA A 363 -9.52 -9.65 7.36
N GLN A 364 -10.61 -10.31 7.76
CA GLN A 364 -11.94 -10.10 7.20
C GLN A 364 -12.46 -8.67 7.41
N ASN A 365 -11.97 -7.96 8.43
CA ASN A 365 -12.29 -6.53 8.63
C ASN A 365 -11.82 -5.63 7.47
N TYR A 366 -10.95 -6.15 6.62
CA TYR A 366 -10.39 -5.49 5.44
C TYR A 366 -10.77 -6.20 4.14
N ASP A 367 -11.80 -7.05 4.17
CA ASP A 367 -12.32 -7.69 2.95
C ASP A 367 -12.96 -6.66 2.01
N ASN A 368 -12.98 -6.99 0.73
CA ASN A 368 -13.62 -6.18 -0.31
C ASN A 368 -15.11 -5.90 -0.01
N ALA A 369 -15.82 -6.78 0.69
CA ALA A 369 -17.21 -6.52 1.08
C ALA A 369 -17.31 -5.33 2.04
N VAL A 370 -16.44 -5.25 3.05
CA VAL A 370 -16.37 -4.13 4.00
C VAL A 370 -15.96 -2.83 3.30
N PHE A 371 -14.99 -2.92 2.40
CA PHE A 371 -14.57 -1.78 1.57
C PHE A 371 -15.73 -1.25 0.71
N CYS A 372 -16.45 -2.13 0.00
CA CYS A 372 -17.58 -1.77 -0.85
C CYS A 372 -18.70 -1.09 -0.06
N GLN A 373 -19.03 -1.60 1.13
CA GLN A 373 -20.03 -0.98 1.99
C GLN A 373 -19.65 0.46 2.37
N LYS A 374 -18.45 0.67 2.91
CA LYS A 374 -17.96 1.99 3.31
C LYS A 374 -17.84 2.95 2.13
N LEU A 375 -17.44 2.44 0.97
CA LEU A 375 -17.35 3.22 -0.26
C LEU A 375 -18.75 3.69 -0.71
N ALA A 376 -19.74 2.79 -0.74
CA ALA A 376 -21.12 3.11 -1.10
C ALA A 376 -21.74 4.13 -0.15
N GLU A 377 -21.52 3.99 1.16
CA GLU A 377 -21.93 4.96 2.18
C GLU A 377 -21.31 6.34 1.91
N SER A 378 -19.99 6.39 1.67
CA SER A 378 -19.27 7.63 1.38
C SER A 378 -19.72 8.29 0.08
N TYR A 379 -19.95 7.52 -0.97
CA TYR A 379 -20.47 8.04 -2.24
C TYR A 379 -21.88 8.62 -2.06
N SER A 380 -22.73 7.90 -1.32
CA SER A 380 -24.11 8.30 -1.09
C SER A 380 -24.23 9.53 -0.21
N SER A 381 -23.30 9.75 0.74
CA SER A 381 -23.30 10.95 1.59
C SER A 381 -22.99 12.26 0.84
N VAL A 382 -22.39 12.16 -0.33
CA VAL A 382 -21.95 13.33 -1.13
C VAL A 382 -22.92 13.62 -2.26
N VAL A 383 -23.65 12.61 -2.73
CA VAL A 383 -24.67 12.74 -3.80
C VAL A 383 -26.05 12.67 -3.17
N THR A 384 -26.54 13.83 -2.77
CA THR A 384 -27.91 14.01 -2.24
C THR A 384 -28.97 14.05 -3.34
#